data_b13cc85321ca6a76ccee42199ad13f5f
#
_entry.id   b13cc85321ca6a76ccee42199ad13f5f
#
_cell.length_a   1.000
_cell.length_b   1.000
_cell.length_c   1.000
_cell.angle_alpha   90.00
_cell.angle_beta   90.00
_cell.angle_gamma   90.00
#
_symmetry.space_group_name_H-M   'P 1'
#
loop_
_entity.id
_entity.type
_entity.pdbx_description
1 polymer ?
#
loop_
_entity_poly.entity_id
_entity_poly.type
_entity_poly.pdbx_seq_one_letter_code
_entity_poly.pdbx_strand_id
1 'polypeptide(L)'
;MSGYIDLDYISKIQPRLQQFKKKRDYLYNFRCPVCGDSKKSKTKARAYLYRVKTDMFFKCHNCGSGLNLANLIKLVDKPLYDQYILERYKGNKPVSESSLLERFKNDTKEKLKSTPLKGLTNFSQIEDTHPAKKYLLDRKIPKEYFSKLYYCDKFQSYVNRLRPGTFDELNKSYEHPRLIIPFYDVDGEVFAIQGRAFGKETPKYLTLKFDENKQKIYGLERVNLQNRLYIVEGPIDSLFIDNCLAAAGADLQLPVEKKDVVFIFDNEPRNKQIIDRMYNVIDKDYELV
;
A
#
# COMPACT_ATOMS: atom_id res chain seq x y z
N MET A 1 23.54 -1.42 -17.71
CA MET A 1 24.29 -2.43 -16.95
C MET A 1 23.45 -3.22 -15.92
N SER A 2 22.28 -2.76 -15.48
CA SER A 2 21.46 -3.47 -14.46
C SER A 2 20.89 -4.82 -14.91
N GLY A 3 20.57 -4.99 -16.19
CA GLY A 3 19.93 -6.21 -16.68
C GLY A 3 20.80 -7.48 -16.61
N TYR A 4 22.12 -7.35 -16.66
CA TYR A 4 23.04 -8.51 -16.53
C TYR A 4 23.07 -9.03 -15.09
N ILE A 5 23.11 -8.12 -14.11
CA ILE A 5 23.07 -8.47 -12.69
C ILE A 5 21.75 -9.19 -12.36
N ASP A 6 20.63 -8.70 -12.87
CA ASP A 6 19.32 -9.32 -12.65
C ASP A 6 19.29 -10.77 -13.18
N LEU A 7 19.83 -11.03 -14.36
CA LEU A 7 19.91 -12.38 -14.94
C LEU A 7 20.81 -13.32 -14.14
N ASP A 8 21.94 -12.82 -13.66
CA ASP A 8 22.86 -13.61 -12.83
C ASP A 8 22.19 -14.03 -11.51
N TYR A 9 21.50 -13.11 -10.87
CA TYR A 9 20.76 -13.43 -9.62
C TYR A 9 19.53 -14.30 -9.83
N ILE A 10 18.86 -14.20 -10.97
CA ILE A 10 17.81 -15.17 -11.35
C ILE A 10 18.40 -16.57 -11.46
N SER A 11 19.60 -16.71 -12.02
CA SER A 11 20.29 -18.01 -12.10
C SER A 11 20.67 -18.53 -10.71
N LYS A 12 21.11 -17.67 -9.80
CA LYS A 12 21.48 -18.02 -8.42
C LYS A 12 20.28 -18.47 -7.57
N ILE A 13 19.07 -17.90 -7.77
CA ILE A 13 17.86 -18.31 -7.04
C ILE A 13 17.13 -19.50 -7.69
N GLN A 14 17.44 -19.82 -8.94
CA GLN A 14 16.80 -20.91 -9.69
C GLN A 14 16.75 -22.24 -8.92
N PRO A 15 17.82 -22.74 -8.27
CA PRO A 15 17.80 -24.03 -7.56
C PRO A 15 16.80 -24.06 -6.39
N ARG A 16 16.39 -22.89 -5.87
CA ARG A 16 15.45 -22.76 -4.76
C ARG A 16 14.00 -22.62 -5.22
N LEU A 17 13.77 -22.46 -6.53
CA LEU A 17 12.45 -22.29 -7.13
C LEU A 17 11.98 -23.63 -7.76
N GLN A 18 10.99 -24.26 -7.14
CA GLN A 18 10.46 -25.54 -7.62
C GLN A 18 9.84 -25.41 -9.00
N GLN A 19 10.06 -26.41 -9.87
CA GLN A 19 9.53 -26.47 -11.25
C GLN A 19 9.95 -25.28 -12.13
N PHE A 20 11.12 -24.71 -11.87
CA PHE A 20 11.63 -23.55 -12.63
C PHE A 20 11.88 -23.93 -14.09
N LYS A 21 11.30 -23.14 -15.02
CA LYS A 21 11.44 -23.30 -16.47
C LYS A 21 11.59 -21.93 -17.13
N LYS A 22 12.65 -21.78 -17.93
CA LYS A 22 12.76 -20.65 -18.85
C LYS A 22 11.81 -20.90 -20.03
N LYS A 23 10.84 -20.02 -20.26
CA LYS A 23 9.88 -20.09 -21.38
C LYS A 23 10.38 -19.36 -22.61
N ARG A 24 11.01 -18.22 -22.42
CA ARG A 24 11.69 -17.39 -23.43
C ARG A 24 12.62 -16.42 -22.70
N ASP A 25 13.31 -15.56 -23.43
CA ASP A 25 14.16 -14.56 -22.80
C ASP A 25 13.33 -13.64 -21.89
N TYR A 26 13.84 -13.43 -20.69
CA TYR A 26 13.18 -12.63 -19.63
C TYR A 26 11.78 -13.12 -19.24
N LEU A 27 11.45 -14.39 -19.47
CA LEU A 27 10.19 -15.00 -19.04
C LEU A 27 10.45 -16.39 -18.44
N TYR A 28 10.20 -16.51 -17.16
CA TYR A 28 10.39 -17.74 -16.39
C TYR A 28 9.08 -18.15 -15.75
N ASN A 29 8.85 -19.45 -15.63
CA ASN A 29 7.70 -20.02 -14.96
C ASN A 29 8.17 -20.97 -13.88
N PHE A 30 7.58 -20.93 -12.70
CA PHE A 30 7.93 -21.79 -11.58
C PHE A 30 6.76 -21.90 -10.59
N ARG A 31 6.91 -22.78 -9.63
CA ARG A 31 5.96 -22.97 -8.55
C ARG A 31 6.07 -21.79 -7.57
N CYS A 32 4.94 -21.20 -7.19
CA CYS A 32 4.91 -20.00 -6.39
C CYS A 32 5.56 -20.23 -5.01
N PRO A 33 6.60 -19.47 -4.62
CA PRO A 33 7.21 -19.60 -3.29
C PRO A 33 6.35 -19.04 -2.16
N VAL A 34 5.31 -18.23 -2.49
CA VAL A 34 4.40 -17.64 -1.50
C VAL A 34 3.30 -18.61 -1.12
N CYS A 35 2.56 -19.15 -2.11
CA CYS A 35 1.38 -19.99 -1.83
C CYS A 35 1.59 -21.49 -2.14
N GLY A 36 2.75 -21.89 -2.68
CA GLY A 36 3.01 -23.27 -3.07
C GLY A 36 2.12 -23.82 -4.19
N ASP A 37 1.39 -22.93 -4.91
CA ASP A 37 0.43 -23.29 -5.96
C ASP A 37 -0.70 -24.24 -5.49
N SER A 38 -0.68 -25.48 -5.90
CA SER A 38 -1.74 -26.45 -5.59
C SER A 38 -1.29 -27.48 -4.56
N LYS A 39 -2.07 -27.69 -3.49
CA LYS A 39 -1.85 -28.77 -2.54
C LYS A 39 -2.08 -30.15 -3.14
N LYS A 40 -2.98 -30.26 -4.14
CA LYS A 40 -3.34 -31.53 -4.81
C LYS A 40 -2.42 -31.93 -5.96
N SER A 41 -1.69 -30.99 -6.55
CA SER A 41 -0.83 -31.27 -7.72
C SER A 41 0.56 -30.65 -7.52
N LYS A 42 1.57 -31.50 -7.48
CA LYS A 42 2.98 -31.11 -7.35
C LYS A 42 3.59 -30.55 -8.64
N THR A 43 2.92 -30.73 -9.78
CA THR A 43 3.41 -30.33 -11.11
C THR A 43 2.90 -28.96 -11.57
N LYS A 44 1.88 -28.40 -10.92
CA LYS A 44 1.33 -27.08 -11.28
C LYS A 44 2.29 -25.97 -10.86
N ALA A 45 2.63 -25.10 -11.83
CA ALA A 45 3.47 -23.92 -11.65
C ALA A 45 2.77 -22.73 -12.32
N ARG A 46 2.23 -21.81 -11.50
CA ARG A 46 1.42 -20.65 -11.94
C ARG A 46 2.04 -19.32 -11.61
N ALA A 47 3.27 -19.32 -11.12
CA ALA A 47 4.05 -18.12 -10.93
C ALA A 47 4.94 -17.85 -12.14
N TYR A 48 5.05 -16.57 -12.46
CA TYR A 48 5.87 -16.08 -13.56
C TYR A 48 6.79 -14.97 -13.08
N LEU A 49 8.01 -14.96 -13.60
CA LEU A 49 8.94 -13.83 -13.51
C LEU A 49 9.17 -13.33 -14.94
N TYR A 50 8.88 -12.06 -15.18
CA TYR A 50 8.92 -11.47 -16.52
C TYR A 50 9.43 -10.03 -16.46
N ARG A 51 9.92 -9.55 -17.60
CA ARG A 51 10.47 -8.21 -17.73
C ARG A 51 9.38 -7.18 -18.04
N VAL A 52 9.39 -6.08 -17.30
CA VAL A 52 8.60 -4.87 -17.57
C VAL A 52 9.57 -3.69 -17.67
N LYS A 53 9.71 -3.10 -18.85
CA LYS A 53 10.74 -2.08 -19.16
C LYS A 53 12.15 -2.60 -18.86
N THR A 54 12.79 -2.06 -17.83
CA THR A 54 14.15 -2.41 -17.39
C THR A 54 14.19 -3.40 -16.24
N ASP A 55 13.07 -3.65 -15.58
CA ASP A 55 13.01 -4.41 -14.32
C ASP A 55 12.30 -5.75 -14.48
N MET A 56 12.63 -6.69 -13.57
CA MET A 56 12.01 -8.00 -13.52
C MET A 56 10.93 -8.04 -12.44
N PHE A 57 9.74 -8.57 -12.82
CA PHE A 57 8.57 -8.66 -11.94
C PHE A 57 8.05 -10.08 -11.82
N PHE A 58 7.77 -10.47 -10.60
CA PHE A 58 7.10 -11.72 -10.25
C PHE A 58 5.59 -11.50 -10.12
N LYS A 59 4.82 -12.45 -10.67
CA LYS A 59 3.36 -12.51 -10.49
C LYS A 59 2.91 -13.96 -10.37
N CYS A 60 2.10 -14.27 -9.37
CA CYS A 60 1.44 -15.56 -9.24
C CYS A 60 -0.04 -15.46 -9.65
N HIS A 61 -0.45 -16.28 -10.62
CA HIS A 61 -1.86 -16.34 -11.05
C HIS A 61 -2.76 -17.17 -10.13
N ASN A 62 -2.20 -17.82 -9.12
CA ASN A 62 -2.98 -18.58 -8.14
C ASN A 62 -3.38 -17.73 -6.91
N CYS A 63 -2.43 -17.02 -6.31
CA CYS A 63 -2.68 -16.20 -5.10
C CYS A 63 -2.67 -14.70 -5.35
N GLY A 64 -2.43 -14.27 -6.59
CA GLY A 64 -2.40 -12.85 -6.93
C GLY A 64 -1.14 -12.09 -6.49
N SER A 65 -0.23 -12.71 -5.71
CA SER A 65 0.99 -12.06 -5.23
C SER A 65 1.84 -11.52 -6.37
N GLY A 66 2.31 -10.28 -6.22
CA GLY A 66 3.22 -9.59 -7.14
C GLY A 66 4.41 -9.02 -6.37
N LEU A 67 5.64 -9.23 -6.86
CA LEU A 67 6.87 -8.76 -6.25
C LEU A 67 7.84 -8.27 -7.33
N ASN A 68 8.70 -7.30 -7.02
CA ASN A 68 9.87 -7.05 -7.83
C ASN A 68 10.95 -8.12 -7.58
N LEU A 69 11.99 -8.17 -8.44
CA LEU A 69 13.04 -9.19 -8.33
C LEU A 69 13.75 -9.16 -6.96
N ALA A 70 14.04 -7.98 -6.43
CA ALA A 70 14.69 -7.83 -5.14
C ALA A 70 13.89 -8.51 -4.02
N ASN A 71 12.59 -8.25 -3.95
CA ASN A 71 11.71 -8.84 -2.95
C ASN A 71 11.49 -10.34 -3.16
N LEU A 72 11.50 -10.82 -4.42
CA LEU A 72 11.49 -12.26 -4.70
C LEU A 72 12.77 -12.93 -4.19
N ILE A 73 13.95 -12.35 -4.43
CA ILE A 73 15.23 -12.86 -3.92
C ILE A 73 15.20 -12.87 -2.39
N LYS A 74 14.75 -11.78 -1.75
CA LYS A 74 14.63 -11.68 -0.29
C LYS A 74 13.75 -12.77 0.32
N LEU A 75 12.65 -13.10 -0.36
CA LEU A 75 11.72 -14.15 0.07
C LEU A 75 12.34 -15.54 -0.01
N VAL A 76 13.17 -15.79 -1.04
CA VAL A 76 13.73 -17.12 -1.34
C VAL A 76 15.07 -17.33 -0.65
N ASP A 77 15.89 -16.28 -0.56
CA ASP A 77 17.26 -16.31 0.00
C ASP A 77 17.69 -14.92 0.48
N LYS A 78 17.60 -14.69 1.79
CA LYS A 78 17.97 -13.40 2.39
C LYS A 78 19.47 -13.05 2.24
N PRO A 79 20.45 -13.95 2.48
CA PRO A 79 21.87 -13.66 2.22
C PRO A 79 22.15 -13.27 0.77
N LEU A 80 21.51 -13.94 -0.18
CA LEU A 80 21.65 -13.63 -1.61
C LEU A 80 21.03 -12.27 -1.96
N TYR A 81 19.96 -11.87 -1.27
CA TYR A 81 19.37 -10.54 -1.40
C TYR A 81 20.34 -9.44 -1.02
N ASP A 82 21.04 -9.60 0.10
CA ASP A 82 22.01 -8.60 0.58
C ASP A 82 23.15 -8.42 -0.44
N GLN A 83 23.63 -9.52 -1.03
CA GLN A 83 24.62 -9.49 -2.12
C GLN A 83 24.06 -8.82 -3.40
N TYR A 84 22.82 -9.15 -3.78
CA TYR A 84 22.16 -8.56 -4.94
C TYR A 84 22.05 -7.04 -4.84
N ILE A 85 21.64 -6.54 -3.68
CA ILE A 85 21.53 -5.11 -3.44
C ILE A 85 22.91 -4.44 -3.53
N LEU A 86 23.92 -5.04 -2.92
CA LEU A 86 25.30 -4.54 -2.98
C LEU A 86 25.81 -4.48 -4.44
N GLU A 87 25.63 -5.52 -5.23
CA GLU A 87 26.14 -5.58 -6.61
C GLU A 87 25.36 -4.65 -7.56
N ARG A 88 24.04 -4.60 -7.44
CA ARG A 88 23.18 -3.76 -8.29
C ARG A 88 23.46 -2.27 -8.11
N TYR A 89 23.88 -1.86 -6.90
CA TYR A 89 24.17 -0.47 -6.56
C TYR A 89 25.66 -0.11 -6.48
N LYS A 90 26.59 -1.08 -6.63
CA LYS A 90 28.03 -0.85 -6.69
C LYS A 90 28.54 -0.02 -7.88
N GLY A 91 27.68 0.30 -8.84
CA GLY A 91 28.05 1.10 -10.02
C GLY A 91 28.38 2.59 -9.78
N ASN A 92 28.29 3.09 -8.56
CA ASN A 92 28.64 4.46 -8.19
C ASN A 92 29.48 4.50 -6.91
N LYS A 93 30.82 4.45 -7.07
CA LYS A 93 31.91 4.72 -6.11
C LYS A 93 31.91 3.91 -4.78
N PRO A 94 33.09 3.52 -4.25
CA PRO A 94 33.17 2.79 -2.99
C PRO A 94 32.72 3.67 -1.83
N VAL A 95 31.61 3.31 -1.24
CA VAL A 95 31.02 4.00 -0.08
C VAL A 95 31.11 3.05 1.10
N SER A 96 31.68 3.50 2.22
CA SER A 96 31.79 2.72 3.46
C SER A 96 30.40 2.27 3.97
N GLU A 97 30.32 1.14 4.64
CA GLU A 97 29.08 0.54 5.15
C GLU A 97 28.25 1.52 6.02
N SER A 98 28.91 2.37 6.80
CA SER A 98 28.30 3.43 7.60
C SER A 98 27.64 4.50 6.72
N SER A 99 28.25 4.86 5.57
CA SER A 99 27.70 5.87 4.66
C SER A 99 26.59 5.32 3.76
N LEU A 100 26.51 3.99 3.54
CA LEU A 100 25.37 3.35 2.89
C LEU A 100 24.14 3.37 3.80
N LEU A 101 24.28 3.03 5.07
CA LEU A 101 23.23 3.10 6.07
C LEU A 101 22.74 4.55 6.29
N GLU A 102 23.65 5.53 6.29
CA GLU A 102 23.32 6.96 6.36
C GLU A 102 22.68 7.47 5.05
N ARG A 103 23.12 7.01 3.87
CA ARG A 103 22.45 7.34 2.59
C ARG A 103 21.09 6.69 2.47
N PHE A 104 20.90 5.44 2.87
CA PHE A 104 19.56 4.82 2.94
C PHE A 104 18.66 5.55 3.94
N LYS A 105 19.21 5.99 5.07
CA LYS A 105 18.48 6.85 6.03
C LYS A 105 18.25 8.26 5.48
N ASN A 106 19.18 8.81 4.71
CA ASN A 106 19.08 10.16 4.15
C ASN A 106 18.32 10.18 2.82
N ASP A 107 18.44 9.19 1.92
CA ASP A 107 17.60 9.09 0.71
C ASP A 107 16.14 8.81 1.03
N THR A 108 15.86 8.05 2.11
CA THR A 108 14.50 7.93 2.65
C THR A 108 14.07 9.23 3.32
N LYS A 109 14.96 9.93 4.05
CA LYS A 109 14.66 11.23 4.67
C LYS A 109 14.64 12.39 3.67
N GLU A 110 15.45 12.40 2.60
CA GLU A 110 15.42 13.49 1.60
C GLU A 110 14.30 13.32 0.57
N LYS A 111 13.89 12.09 0.22
CA LYS A 111 12.66 11.85 -0.55
C LYS A 111 11.39 12.11 0.26
N LEU A 112 11.45 12.00 1.59
CA LEU A 112 10.39 12.35 2.52
C LEU A 112 10.42 13.84 2.96
N LYS A 113 11.45 14.62 2.60
CA LYS A 113 11.53 16.07 2.90
C LYS A 113 10.62 16.95 2.05
N SER A 114 10.02 16.46 0.98
CA SER A 114 8.78 17.02 0.49
C SER A 114 7.65 16.25 1.17
N THR A 115 7.14 16.75 2.29
CA THR A 115 5.93 16.20 2.90
C THR A 115 4.93 15.92 1.79
N PRO A 116 4.38 14.68 1.69
CA PRO A 116 3.44 14.36 0.61
C PRO A 116 2.31 15.38 0.46
N LEU A 117 1.99 16.07 1.54
CA LEU A 117 0.92 17.07 1.60
C LEU A 117 1.36 18.48 1.18
N LYS A 118 2.66 18.70 0.89
CA LYS A 118 3.16 20.02 0.49
C LYS A 118 2.49 20.50 -0.81
N GLY A 119 1.92 21.69 -0.75
CA GLY A 119 1.22 22.34 -1.88
C GLY A 119 -0.24 21.93 -2.03
N LEU A 120 -0.78 21.13 -1.10
CA LEU A 120 -2.22 20.93 -0.97
C LEU A 120 -2.82 21.91 0.03
N THR A 121 -4.05 22.34 -0.23
CA THR A 121 -4.83 23.18 0.69
C THR A 121 -5.69 22.28 1.57
N ASN A 122 -5.62 22.43 2.89
CA ASN A 122 -6.51 21.72 3.78
C ASN A 122 -7.90 22.40 3.84
N PHE A 123 -8.92 21.63 4.23
CA PHE A 123 -10.30 22.10 4.19
C PHE A 123 -10.63 23.19 5.22
N SER A 124 -9.81 23.40 6.25
CA SER A 124 -10.00 24.54 7.16
C SER A 124 -9.70 25.89 6.50
N GLN A 125 -8.86 25.89 5.45
CA GLN A 125 -8.45 27.06 4.70
C GLN A 125 -9.31 27.34 3.44
N ILE A 126 -10.20 26.43 3.09
CA ILE A 126 -11.09 26.56 1.94
C ILE A 126 -12.38 27.23 2.38
N GLU A 127 -12.91 28.14 1.55
CA GLU A 127 -14.18 28.83 1.82
C GLU A 127 -15.37 27.86 1.81
N ASP A 128 -16.38 28.13 2.62
CA ASP A 128 -17.59 27.29 2.76
C ASP A 128 -18.43 27.24 1.45
N THR A 129 -18.25 28.23 0.57
CA THR A 129 -18.88 28.29 -0.76
C THR A 129 -18.28 27.32 -1.77
N HIS A 130 -17.04 26.84 -1.53
CA HIS A 130 -16.33 25.96 -2.44
C HIS A 130 -17.03 24.59 -2.57
N PRO A 131 -17.28 24.04 -3.78
CA PRO A 131 -18.02 22.79 -3.97
C PRO A 131 -17.45 21.61 -3.18
N ALA A 132 -16.13 21.47 -3.11
CA ALA A 132 -15.49 20.40 -2.37
C ALA A 132 -15.71 20.53 -0.84
N LYS A 133 -15.77 21.75 -0.31
CA LYS A 133 -16.06 21.95 1.12
C LYS A 133 -17.54 21.71 1.42
N LYS A 134 -18.44 22.13 0.52
CA LYS A 134 -19.87 21.79 0.64
C LYS A 134 -20.07 20.27 0.72
N TYR A 135 -19.33 19.50 -0.08
CA TYR A 135 -19.36 18.04 -0.01
C TYR A 135 -19.05 17.50 1.39
N LEU A 136 -18.06 18.06 2.12
CA LEU A 136 -17.74 17.65 3.48
C LEU A 136 -18.85 18.06 4.46
N LEU A 137 -19.38 19.27 4.29
CA LEU A 137 -20.49 19.80 5.12
C LEU A 137 -21.78 18.99 4.93
N ASP A 138 -22.15 18.68 3.69
CA ASP A 138 -23.34 17.87 3.36
C ASP A 138 -23.23 16.45 3.92
N ARG A 139 -22.02 15.89 3.95
CA ARG A 139 -21.74 14.61 4.61
C ARG A 139 -21.62 14.73 6.14
N LYS A 140 -21.76 15.92 6.69
CA LYS A 140 -21.65 16.19 8.15
C LYS A 140 -20.31 15.75 8.77
N ILE A 141 -19.23 15.77 7.96
CA ILE A 141 -17.90 15.45 8.50
C ILE A 141 -17.56 16.46 9.62
N PRO A 142 -17.11 16.00 10.81
CA PRO A 142 -16.82 16.89 11.92
C PRO A 142 -15.72 17.91 11.56
N LYS A 143 -15.94 19.18 11.89
CA LYS A 143 -15.08 20.30 11.46
C LYS A 143 -13.66 20.22 12.01
N GLU A 144 -13.44 19.55 13.12
CA GLU A 144 -12.13 19.30 13.70
C GLU A 144 -11.18 18.53 12.77
N TYR A 145 -11.71 17.72 11.84
CA TYR A 145 -10.92 16.98 10.86
C TYR A 145 -10.60 17.78 9.61
N PHE A 146 -11.17 18.97 9.41
CA PHE A 146 -10.94 19.77 8.19
C PHE A 146 -9.48 20.19 8.01
N SER A 147 -8.74 20.39 9.10
CA SER A 147 -7.30 20.66 9.05
C SER A 147 -6.44 19.47 8.64
N LYS A 148 -6.99 18.24 8.76
CA LYS A 148 -6.32 16.98 8.42
C LYS A 148 -6.76 16.39 7.09
N LEU A 149 -7.74 16.98 6.42
CA LEU A 149 -8.23 16.60 5.11
C LEU A 149 -7.83 17.66 4.09
N TYR A 150 -7.44 17.24 2.87
CA TYR A 150 -6.89 18.15 1.87
C TYR A 150 -7.65 18.07 0.56
N TYR A 151 -7.67 19.18 -0.15
CA TYR A 151 -8.18 19.27 -1.50
C TYR A 151 -7.04 19.14 -2.51
N CYS A 152 -7.26 18.31 -3.53
CA CYS A 152 -6.36 18.17 -4.67
C CYS A 152 -7.16 18.38 -5.95
N ASP A 153 -6.87 19.47 -6.67
CA ASP A 153 -7.55 19.78 -7.93
C ASP A 153 -7.18 18.81 -9.06
N LYS A 154 -5.88 18.48 -9.17
CA LYS A 154 -5.31 17.64 -10.23
C LYS A 154 -4.65 16.40 -9.62
N PHE A 155 -5.45 15.38 -9.33
CA PHE A 155 -5.00 14.23 -8.56
C PHE A 155 -3.95 13.39 -9.28
N GLN A 156 -4.10 13.12 -10.58
CA GLN A 156 -3.13 12.29 -11.31
C GLN A 156 -1.78 12.99 -11.44
N SER A 157 -1.79 14.28 -11.80
CA SER A 157 -0.59 15.11 -11.84
C SER A 157 0.10 15.19 -10.47
N TYR A 158 -0.68 15.32 -9.41
CA TYR A 158 -0.17 15.32 -8.04
C TYR A 158 0.47 13.99 -7.66
N VAL A 159 -0.18 12.86 -7.96
CA VAL A 159 0.37 11.51 -7.68
C VAL A 159 1.61 11.24 -8.53
N ASN A 160 1.62 11.61 -9.82
CA ASN A 160 2.80 11.45 -10.68
C ASN A 160 4.00 12.31 -10.22
N ARG A 161 3.77 13.46 -9.57
CA ARG A 161 4.83 14.24 -8.92
C ARG A 161 5.44 13.52 -7.72
N LEU A 162 4.63 12.82 -6.94
CA LEU A 162 5.08 12.03 -5.78
C LEU A 162 5.71 10.70 -6.19
N ARG A 163 5.12 10.03 -7.18
CA ARG A 163 5.57 8.75 -7.73
C ARG A 163 5.45 8.79 -9.26
N PRO A 164 6.51 9.18 -9.97
CA PRO A 164 6.50 9.27 -11.44
C PRO A 164 6.08 7.96 -12.10
N GLY A 165 5.24 8.05 -13.14
CA GLY A 165 4.76 6.90 -13.91
C GLY A 165 3.65 6.08 -13.24
N THR A 166 3.00 6.60 -12.21
CA THR A 166 1.82 5.95 -11.61
C THR A 166 0.61 6.02 -12.54
N PHE A 167 0.42 7.14 -13.22
CA PHE A 167 -0.59 7.33 -14.26
C PHE A 167 0.08 7.68 -15.59
N ASP A 168 -0.52 7.21 -16.71
CA ASP A 168 -0.05 7.58 -18.05
C ASP A 168 -0.28 9.07 -18.29
N GLU A 169 0.76 9.79 -18.70
CA GLU A 169 0.71 11.25 -18.95
C GLU A 169 -0.21 11.64 -20.12
N LEU A 170 -0.59 10.68 -20.96
CA LEU A 170 -1.41 10.90 -22.15
C LEU A 170 -2.90 11.10 -21.86
N ASN A 171 -3.37 10.85 -20.64
CA ASN A 171 -4.80 10.87 -20.32
C ASN A 171 -5.20 12.08 -19.44
N LYS A 172 -4.82 13.28 -19.85
CA LYS A 172 -5.25 14.53 -19.18
C LYS A 172 -6.77 14.71 -19.09
N SER A 173 -7.56 13.97 -19.89
CA SER A 173 -9.03 13.97 -19.85
C SER A 173 -9.62 13.30 -18.60
N TYR A 174 -8.81 12.58 -17.84
CA TYR A 174 -9.22 11.92 -16.59
C TYR A 174 -8.72 12.61 -15.32
N GLU A 175 -8.22 13.83 -15.46
CA GLU A 175 -7.80 14.65 -14.33
C GLU A 175 -9.04 15.10 -13.55
N HIS A 176 -9.18 14.65 -12.32
CA HIS A 176 -10.32 14.94 -11.46
C HIS A 176 -9.87 15.45 -10.09
N PRO A 177 -10.61 16.41 -9.51
CA PRO A 177 -10.37 16.79 -8.13
C PRO A 177 -10.71 15.65 -7.17
N ARG A 178 -9.93 15.51 -6.11
CA ARG A 178 -10.14 14.50 -5.07
C ARG A 178 -9.93 15.07 -3.67
N LEU A 179 -10.69 14.53 -2.74
CA LEU A 179 -10.43 14.62 -1.32
C LEU A 179 -9.22 13.74 -0.99
N ILE A 180 -8.17 14.31 -0.43
CA ILE A 180 -7.00 13.57 0.05
C ILE A 180 -7.14 13.31 1.53
N ILE A 181 -7.05 12.04 1.87
CA ILE A 181 -7.10 11.51 3.23
C ILE A 181 -5.71 10.95 3.53
N PRO A 182 -4.87 11.65 4.32
CA PRO A 182 -3.55 11.15 4.71
C PRO A 182 -3.66 10.05 5.75
N PHE A 183 -2.82 9.03 5.63
CA PHE A 183 -2.64 8.00 6.63
C PHE A 183 -1.36 8.29 7.40
N TYR A 184 -1.50 8.56 8.67
CA TYR A 184 -0.40 8.82 9.58
C TYR A 184 -0.07 7.56 10.37
N ASP A 185 1.20 7.37 10.67
CA ASP A 185 1.63 6.37 11.64
C ASP A 185 1.56 6.91 13.09
N VAL A 186 2.00 6.10 14.03
CA VAL A 186 2.01 6.46 15.47
C VAL A 186 2.93 7.65 15.80
N ASP A 187 3.91 7.93 14.92
CA ASP A 187 4.84 9.05 15.06
C ASP A 187 4.32 10.32 14.36
N GLY A 188 3.15 10.24 13.72
CA GLY A 188 2.53 11.33 12.98
C GLY A 188 3.10 11.56 11.57
N GLU A 189 3.89 10.61 11.05
CA GLU A 189 4.46 10.68 9.70
C GLU A 189 3.48 10.10 8.67
N VAL A 190 3.33 10.78 7.52
CA VAL A 190 2.43 10.32 6.45
C VAL A 190 3.07 9.17 5.70
N PHE A 191 2.52 7.97 5.83
CA PHE A 191 2.99 6.77 5.12
C PHE A 191 2.14 6.37 3.91
N ALA A 192 0.93 6.92 3.79
CA ALA A 192 0.07 6.74 2.63
C ALA A 192 -0.89 7.92 2.47
N ILE A 193 -1.44 8.07 1.28
CA ILE A 193 -2.58 8.95 1.00
C ILE A 193 -3.66 8.17 0.27
N GLN A 194 -4.91 8.54 0.52
CA GLN A 194 -6.04 8.04 -0.25
C GLN A 194 -6.78 9.21 -0.89
N GLY A 195 -6.90 9.18 -2.22
CA GLY A 195 -7.68 10.13 -3.00
C GLY A 195 -9.10 9.62 -3.21
N ARG A 196 -10.10 10.28 -2.62
CA ARG A 196 -11.51 9.98 -2.80
C ARG A 196 -12.14 10.92 -3.82
N ALA A 197 -12.83 10.35 -4.80
CA ALA A 197 -13.61 11.11 -5.78
C ALA A 197 -14.79 11.84 -5.11
N PHE A 198 -15.09 13.06 -5.56
CA PHE A 198 -16.27 13.81 -5.10
C PHE A 198 -17.55 13.38 -5.81
N GLY A 199 -17.45 12.92 -7.03
CA GLY A 199 -18.57 12.51 -7.88
C GLY A 199 -18.62 10.99 -8.13
N LYS A 200 -18.93 10.65 -9.39
CA LYS A 200 -19.12 9.26 -9.87
C LYS A 200 -17.86 8.68 -10.52
N GLU A 201 -16.73 9.35 -10.40
CA GLU A 201 -15.46 8.92 -11.01
C GLU A 201 -15.02 7.56 -10.48
N THR A 202 -14.56 6.70 -11.39
CA THR A 202 -14.08 5.35 -11.09
C THR A 202 -12.56 5.27 -11.24
N PRO A 203 -11.86 4.64 -10.29
CA PRO A 203 -12.34 4.13 -9.02
C PRO A 203 -12.63 5.26 -8.01
N LYS A 204 -13.62 5.05 -7.16
CA LYS A 204 -14.04 6.00 -6.12
C LYS A 204 -12.90 6.32 -5.14
N TYR A 205 -12.06 5.35 -4.84
CA TYR A 205 -10.90 5.47 -3.96
C TYR A 205 -9.64 5.01 -4.68
N LEU A 206 -8.57 5.80 -4.56
CA LEU A 206 -7.22 5.46 -5.01
C LEU A 206 -6.25 5.67 -3.86
N THR A 207 -5.48 4.63 -3.51
CA THR A 207 -4.52 4.70 -2.41
C THR A 207 -3.10 4.63 -2.95
N LEU A 208 -2.24 5.56 -2.53
CA LEU A 208 -0.81 5.56 -2.77
C LEU A 208 -0.09 5.36 -1.43
N LYS A 209 0.62 4.24 -1.27
CA LYS A 209 1.47 3.97 -0.11
C LYS A 209 2.89 4.42 -0.41
N PHE A 210 3.52 5.08 0.55
CA PHE A 210 4.93 5.47 0.50
C PHE A 210 5.82 4.44 1.19
N ASP A 211 5.26 3.71 2.18
CA ASP A 211 5.90 2.60 2.87
C ASP A 211 5.05 1.33 2.72
N GLU A 212 5.52 0.38 1.91
CA GLU A 212 4.80 -0.87 1.65
C GLU A 212 4.79 -1.82 2.85
N ASN A 213 5.67 -1.62 3.84
CA ASN A 213 5.73 -2.46 5.04
C ASN A 213 4.67 -2.08 6.07
N LYS A 214 4.12 -0.87 6.04
CA LYS A 214 3.08 -0.43 6.96
C LYS A 214 1.72 -0.97 6.54
N GLN A 215 0.94 -1.42 7.50
CA GLN A 215 -0.46 -1.80 7.26
C GLN A 215 -1.29 -0.58 6.89
N LYS A 216 -2.26 -0.76 6.00
CA LYS A 216 -3.19 0.30 5.60
C LYS A 216 -4.26 0.49 6.71
N ILE A 217 -3.87 1.14 7.78
CA ILE A 217 -4.74 1.51 8.90
C ILE A 217 -4.80 3.03 8.97
N TYR A 218 -6.01 3.58 8.99
CA TYR A 218 -6.24 5.02 9.13
C TYR A 218 -6.60 5.36 10.56
N GLY A 219 -6.04 6.44 11.08
CA GLY A 219 -6.37 7.00 12.38
C GLY A 219 -5.48 6.56 13.54
N LEU A 220 -4.33 5.91 13.27
CA LEU A 220 -3.38 5.45 14.29
C LEU A 220 -2.87 6.59 15.19
N GLU A 221 -2.74 7.80 14.63
CA GLU A 221 -2.23 8.98 15.32
C GLU A 221 -3.22 9.62 16.33
N ARG A 222 -4.48 9.14 16.33
CA ARG A 222 -5.56 9.77 17.12
C ARG A 222 -6.26 8.85 18.11
N VAL A 223 -5.93 7.55 18.10
CA VAL A 223 -6.57 6.57 18.98
C VAL A 223 -5.75 6.30 20.24
N ASN A 224 -6.45 6.01 21.33
CA ASN A 224 -5.86 5.48 22.55
C ASN A 224 -6.04 3.96 22.59
N LEU A 225 -4.94 3.22 22.41
CA LEU A 225 -4.95 1.76 22.39
C LEU A 225 -5.21 1.09 23.74
N GLN A 226 -5.30 1.86 24.82
CA GLN A 226 -5.67 1.37 26.15
C GLN A 226 -7.19 1.37 26.40
N ASN A 227 -7.94 2.03 25.51
CA ASN A 227 -9.40 2.10 25.58
C ASN A 227 -10.02 1.17 24.54
N ARG A 228 -11.31 0.87 24.73
CA ARG A 228 -12.10 0.12 23.73
C ARG A 228 -11.96 0.76 22.35
N LEU A 229 -11.57 -0.03 21.38
CA LEU A 229 -11.22 0.41 20.02
C LEU A 229 -12.28 -0.05 19.04
N TYR A 230 -12.78 0.87 18.25
CA TYR A 230 -13.70 0.55 17.16
C TYR A 230 -12.96 0.50 15.82
N ILE A 231 -13.38 -0.40 14.95
CA ILE A 231 -12.79 -0.58 13.61
C ILE A 231 -13.90 -0.59 12.59
N VAL A 232 -13.82 0.33 11.61
CA VAL A 232 -14.73 0.45 10.47
C VAL A 232 -13.99 0.20 9.16
N GLU A 233 -14.72 0.07 8.05
CA GLU A 233 -14.10 -0.15 6.74
C GLU A 233 -13.54 1.14 6.11
N GLY A 234 -14.23 2.26 6.27
CA GLY A 234 -13.93 3.52 5.59
C GLY A 234 -13.25 4.56 6.48
N PRO A 235 -12.18 5.24 5.99
CA PRO A 235 -11.57 6.35 6.73
C PRO A 235 -12.54 7.45 7.14
N ILE A 236 -13.51 7.80 6.26
CA ILE A 236 -14.50 8.83 6.57
C ILE A 236 -15.44 8.37 7.69
N ASP A 237 -15.85 7.10 7.67
CA ASP A 237 -16.79 6.57 8.65
C ASP A 237 -16.19 6.56 10.06
N SER A 238 -14.88 6.33 10.15
CA SER A 238 -14.14 6.40 11.41
C SER A 238 -14.07 7.81 12.03
N LEU A 239 -14.43 8.86 11.30
CA LEU A 239 -14.45 10.23 11.82
C LEU A 239 -15.70 10.54 12.67
N PHE A 240 -16.69 9.64 12.66
CA PHE A 240 -17.94 9.81 13.40
C PHE A 240 -18.00 8.99 14.70
N ILE A 241 -16.96 8.21 14.98
CA ILE A 241 -16.90 7.31 16.13
C ILE A 241 -15.64 7.64 16.92
N ASP A 242 -15.80 7.83 18.22
CA ASP A 242 -14.67 8.05 19.12
C ASP A 242 -13.78 6.81 19.19
N ASN A 243 -12.47 7.02 19.32
CA ASN A 243 -11.46 5.98 19.42
C ASN A 243 -11.58 4.93 18.30
N CYS A 244 -11.71 5.37 17.06
CA CYS A 244 -12.00 4.54 15.90
C CYS A 244 -10.88 4.57 14.85
N LEU A 245 -10.54 3.40 14.35
CA LEU A 245 -9.65 3.18 13.19
C LEU A 245 -10.47 2.80 11.96
N ALA A 246 -9.88 2.98 10.77
CA ALA A 246 -10.42 2.34 9.58
C ALA A 246 -9.42 1.36 8.97
N ALA A 247 -9.88 0.13 8.74
CA ALA A 247 -9.07 -0.95 8.16
C ALA A 247 -9.92 -1.99 7.43
N ALA A 248 -9.34 -2.60 6.40
CA ALA A 248 -10.04 -3.56 5.55
C ALA A 248 -9.86 -5.01 6.06
N GLY A 249 -10.40 -5.34 7.23
CA GLY A 249 -10.47 -6.74 7.72
C GLY A 249 -9.71 -7.01 9.01
N ALA A 250 -9.79 -8.25 9.49
CA ALA A 250 -9.33 -8.70 10.81
C ALA A 250 -7.82 -9.04 10.90
N ASP A 251 -7.06 -8.88 9.83
CA ASP A 251 -5.60 -9.15 9.82
C ASP A 251 -4.80 -7.94 10.35
N LEU A 252 -5.30 -7.35 11.45
CA LEU A 252 -4.68 -6.20 12.09
C LEU A 252 -3.62 -6.66 13.09
N GLN A 253 -2.44 -6.06 12.97
CA GLN A 253 -1.37 -6.21 13.95
C GLN A 253 -1.37 -4.98 14.86
N LEU A 254 -2.23 -4.99 15.86
CA LEU A 254 -2.32 -3.95 16.87
C LEU A 254 -1.93 -4.53 18.23
N PRO A 255 -1.21 -3.78 19.08
CA PRO A 255 -0.86 -4.21 20.45
C PRO A 255 -2.03 -4.01 21.40
N VAL A 256 -3.19 -4.60 21.10
CA VAL A 256 -4.43 -4.51 21.89
C VAL A 256 -5.01 -5.91 22.09
N GLU A 257 -5.69 -6.13 23.22
CA GLU A 257 -6.40 -7.38 23.45
C GLU A 257 -7.67 -7.42 22.58
N LYS A 258 -8.00 -8.59 22.04
CA LYS A 258 -9.14 -8.77 21.13
C LYS A 258 -10.48 -8.37 21.75
N LYS A 259 -10.66 -8.63 23.06
CA LYS A 259 -11.87 -8.26 23.81
C LYS A 259 -12.15 -6.74 23.85
N ASP A 260 -11.13 -5.93 23.62
CA ASP A 260 -11.24 -4.47 23.62
C ASP A 260 -11.40 -3.90 22.20
N VAL A 261 -11.57 -4.79 21.20
CA VAL A 261 -11.72 -4.40 19.79
C VAL A 261 -13.08 -4.80 19.26
N VAL A 262 -13.80 -3.84 18.69
CA VAL A 262 -15.14 -4.01 18.11
C VAL A 262 -15.09 -3.64 16.63
N PHE A 263 -15.50 -4.57 15.77
CA PHE A 263 -15.66 -4.31 14.34
C PHE A 263 -17.09 -3.86 14.03
N ILE A 264 -17.21 -2.79 13.23
CA ILE A 264 -18.47 -2.27 12.74
C ILE A 264 -18.43 -2.30 11.21
N PHE A 265 -19.33 -3.06 10.60
CA PHE A 265 -19.42 -3.22 9.16
C PHE A 265 -20.55 -2.39 8.55
N ASP A 266 -20.39 -2.06 7.26
CA ASP A 266 -21.49 -1.47 6.49
C ASP A 266 -22.68 -2.43 6.44
N ASN A 267 -23.89 -1.91 6.61
CA ASN A 267 -25.13 -2.71 6.54
C ASN A 267 -25.46 -3.08 5.09
N GLU A 268 -24.66 -3.95 4.51
CA GLU A 268 -24.82 -4.46 3.15
C GLU A 268 -25.03 -6.00 3.15
N PRO A 269 -26.16 -6.52 3.61
CA PRO A 269 -26.38 -7.96 3.83
C PRO A 269 -26.34 -8.82 2.57
N ARG A 270 -26.32 -8.21 1.38
CA ARG A 270 -26.19 -8.91 0.09
C ARG A 270 -24.77 -8.86 -0.48
N ASN A 271 -23.88 -8.14 0.15
CA ASN A 271 -22.49 -8.02 -0.28
C ASN A 271 -21.66 -9.19 0.29
N LYS A 272 -21.42 -10.20 -0.54
CA LYS A 272 -20.68 -11.40 -0.14
C LYS A 272 -19.31 -11.08 0.45
N GLN A 273 -18.61 -10.06 -0.05
CA GLN A 273 -17.28 -9.70 0.46
C GLN A 273 -17.34 -9.17 1.90
N ILE A 274 -18.37 -8.41 2.25
CA ILE A 274 -18.60 -7.92 3.60
C ILE A 274 -18.92 -9.11 4.52
N ILE A 275 -19.84 -9.97 4.10
CA ILE A 275 -20.21 -11.17 4.85
C ILE A 275 -19.01 -12.07 5.11
N ASP A 276 -18.17 -12.34 4.10
CA ASP A 276 -16.95 -13.14 4.26
C ASP A 276 -15.97 -12.50 5.26
N ARG A 277 -15.89 -11.16 5.29
CA ARG A 277 -15.09 -10.44 6.30
C ARG A 277 -15.68 -10.53 7.70
N MET A 278 -17.00 -10.43 7.85
CA MET A 278 -17.69 -10.59 9.12
C MET A 278 -17.42 -11.97 9.71
N TYR A 279 -17.54 -13.03 8.92
CA TYR A 279 -17.18 -14.39 9.36
C TYR A 279 -15.71 -14.49 9.78
N ASN A 280 -14.78 -13.90 9.03
CA ASN A 280 -13.37 -13.91 9.39
C ASN A 280 -13.08 -13.17 10.71
N VAL A 281 -13.84 -12.13 11.04
CA VAL A 281 -13.76 -11.42 12.33
C VAL A 281 -14.27 -12.30 13.47
N ILE A 282 -15.42 -12.97 13.27
CA ILE A 282 -16.00 -13.90 14.23
C ILE A 282 -15.08 -15.11 14.47
N ASP A 283 -14.56 -15.71 13.40
CA ASP A 283 -13.64 -16.85 13.48
C ASP A 283 -12.34 -16.52 14.24
N LYS A 284 -12.01 -15.24 14.36
CA LYS A 284 -10.87 -14.74 15.13
C LYS A 284 -11.22 -14.27 16.53
N ASP A 285 -12.43 -14.52 17.00
CA ASP A 285 -12.94 -14.14 18.33
C ASP A 285 -12.94 -12.64 18.63
N TYR A 286 -13.19 -11.80 17.62
CA TYR A 286 -13.45 -10.38 17.81
C TYR A 286 -14.95 -10.10 17.99
N GLU A 287 -15.27 -9.02 18.71
CA GLU A 287 -16.63 -8.51 18.79
C GLU A 287 -17.05 -7.84 17.48
N LEU A 288 -18.29 -8.06 17.08
CA LEU A 288 -18.90 -7.54 15.87
C LEU A 288 -20.21 -6.82 16.18
N VAL A 289 -20.44 -5.66 15.54
CA VAL A 289 -21.69 -4.87 15.59
C VAL A 289 -22.17 -4.52 14.20
#